data_ae021d6012f2aa444571b045d0090c14
#
_entry.id   ae021d6012f2aa444571b045d0090c14
#
_cell.length_a   1.000
_cell.length_b   1.000
_cell.length_c   1.000
_cell.angle_alpha   90.00
_cell.angle_beta   90.00
_cell.angle_gamma   90.00
#
_symmetry.space_group_name_H-M   'P 1'
#
loop_
_entity.id
_entity.type
_entity.pdbx_description
1 polymer ?
#
loop_
_entity_poly.entity_id
_entity_poly.type
_entity_poly.pdbx_seq_one_letter_code
_entity_poly.pdbx_strand_id
1 'polypeptide(L)'
;MGRCFERMVSEGRTFSMAKIVMKTPLVEMDGDEMTRILWQMIKDKLILPYVDLKTEYYDLGLKHRDETDDQVTADSANAALRLGVAVKCATITPNAQRVEEYGLKKMWKSPNGTIRAMMDGTVFRTPILVPGISPCVRNWKKPITIARHAYGDIYKNTEMQVD
;
A
#
# COMPACT_ATOMS: atom_id res chain seq x y z
N MET A 1 4.30 -37.98 1.51
CA MET A 1 3.34 -36.88 1.70
C MET A 1 2.39 -36.68 0.52
N GLY A 2 2.76 -36.98 -0.73
CA GLY A 2 1.90 -36.77 -1.91
C GLY A 2 0.61 -37.60 -2.00
N ARG A 3 0.67 -38.86 -1.62
CA ARG A 3 -0.48 -39.79 -1.75
C ARG A 3 -1.65 -39.52 -0.78
N CYS A 4 -1.42 -38.82 0.30
CA CYS A 4 -2.49 -38.47 1.26
C CYS A 4 -3.32 -37.29 0.76
N PHE A 5 -2.70 -36.36 0.04
CA PHE A 5 -3.34 -35.17 -0.50
C PHE A 5 -4.26 -35.48 -1.70
N GLU A 6 -3.83 -36.36 -2.60
CA GLU A 6 -4.62 -36.77 -3.76
C GLU A 6 -5.89 -37.55 -3.37
N ARG A 7 -5.85 -38.34 -2.30
CA ARG A 7 -7.02 -39.09 -1.81
C ARG A 7 -8.08 -38.19 -1.14
N MET A 8 -7.66 -37.03 -0.61
CA MET A 8 -8.58 -36.07 0.04
C MET A 8 -9.38 -35.22 -0.96
N VAL A 9 -8.87 -35.04 -2.20
CA VAL A 9 -9.54 -34.29 -3.25
C VAL A 9 -10.65 -35.10 -3.92
N SER A 10 -10.55 -36.44 -3.92
CA SER A 10 -11.53 -37.34 -4.56
C SER A 10 -12.82 -37.57 -3.76
N GLU A 11 -12.85 -37.21 -2.46
CA GLU A 11 -14.01 -37.51 -1.58
C GLU A 11 -14.96 -36.32 -1.39
N GLY A 12 -14.80 -35.21 -2.14
CA GLY A 12 -15.77 -34.08 -2.11
C GLY A 12 -15.96 -33.41 -0.74
N ARG A 13 -15.09 -33.65 0.24
CA ARG A 13 -15.12 -32.99 1.53
C ARG A 13 -14.48 -31.61 1.44
N THR A 14 -15.29 -30.61 1.25
CA THR A 14 -14.89 -29.22 1.47
C THR A 14 -14.58 -29.06 2.96
N PHE A 15 -13.29 -29.14 3.32
CA PHE A 15 -12.84 -28.74 4.65
C PHE A 15 -13.00 -27.21 4.72
N SER A 16 -14.10 -26.75 5.30
CA SER A 16 -14.21 -25.36 5.75
C SER A 16 -13.23 -25.18 6.90
N MET A 17 -12.02 -24.77 6.57
CA MET A 17 -11.08 -24.33 7.61
C MET A 17 -11.66 -23.08 8.28
N ALA A 18 -11.71 -23.09 9.62
CA ALA A 18 -12.12 -21.90 10.34
C ALA A 18 -11.22 -20.72 9.94
N LYS A 19 -11.83 -19.61 9.55
CA LYS A 19 -11.08 -18.40 9.15
C LYS A 19 -10.31 -17.84 10.34
N ILE A 20 -9.16 -17.26 10.04
CA ILE A 20 -8.38 -16.49 11.01
C ILE A 20 -9.17 -15.22 11.35
N VAL A 21 -9.53 -15.04 12.60
CA VAL A 21 -10.26 -13.86 13.07
C VAL A 21 -9.29 -12.73 13.33
N MET A 22 -9.49 -11.59 12.67
CA MET A 22 -8.70 -10.39 12.93
C MET A 22 -9.12 -9.74 14.25
N LYS A 23 -8.14 -9.39 15.08
CA LYS A 23 -8.35 -8.66 16.34
C LYS A 23 -8.47 -7.15 16.09
N THR A 24 -7.59 -6.62 15.27
CA THR A 24 -7.53 -5.19 14.92
C THR A 24 -7.99 -5.01 13.48
N PRO A 25 -8.90 -4.07 13.18
CA PRO A 25 -9.26 -3.76 11.81
C PRO A 25 -8.06 -3.26 11.01
N LEU A 26 -8.03 -3.61 9.73
CA LEU A 26 -7.06 -3.09 8.76
C LEU A 26 -7.56 -1.76 8.21
N VAL A 27 -6.74 -0.72 8.26
CA VAL A 27 -7.05 0.50 7.49
C VAL A 27 -6.84 0.21 6.01
N GLU A 28 -7.91 0.25 5.25
CA GLU A 28 -7.91 0.00 3.82
C GLU A 28 -7.98 1.34 3.07
N MET A 29 -6.85 1.74 2.50
CA MET A 29 -6.73 2.95 1.69
C MET A 29 -6.78 2.56 0.22
N ASP A 30 -7.98 2.57 -0.36
CA ASP A 30 -8.19 2.22 -1.76
C ASP A 30 -7.61 3.27 -2.69
N GLY A 31 -7.35 2.90 -3.93
CA GLY A 31 -6.64 3.73 -4.89
C GLY A 31 -7.40 3.99 -6.17
N ASP A 32 -6.65 4.32 -7.20
CA ASP A 32 -7.17 4.64 -8.51
C ASP A 32 -7.01 3.48 -9.49
N GLU A 33 -7.83 3.51 -10.54
CA GLU A 33 -7.73 2.69 -11.74
C GLU A 33 -7.56 1.18 -11.44
N MET A 34 -6.58 0.57 -12.09
CA MET A 34 -6.30 -0.87 -12.06
C MET A 34 -5.96 -1.37 -10.65
N THR A 35 -5.37 -0.54 -9.79
CA THR A 35 -4.95 -0.99 -8.46
C THR A 35 -6.12 -1.30 -7.55
N ARG A 36 -7.23 -0.59 -7.68
CA ARG A 36 -8.50 -0.87 -7.00
C ARG A 36 -9.03 -2.26 -7.37
N ILE A 37 -9.05 -2.57 -8.66
CA ILE A 37 -9.50 -3.87 -9.17
C ILE A 37 -8.58 -4.99 -8.69
N LEU A 38 -7.27 -4.81 -8.80
CA LEU A 38 -6.28 -5.80 -8.35
C LEU A 38 -6.37 -6.05 -6.84
N TRP A 39 -6.55 -5.02 -6.05
CA TRP A 39 -6.72 -5.16 -4.61
C TRP A 39 -7.99 -5.94 -4.25
N GLN A 40 -9.10 -5.66 -4.93
CA GLN A 40 -10.32 -6.43 -4.73
C GLN A 40 -10.12 -7.91 -5.09
N MET A 41 -9.43 -8.21 -6.21
CA MET A 41 -9.12 -9.58 -6.59
C MET A 41 -8.23 -10.29 -5.55
N ILE A 42 -7.27 -9.57 -4.96
CA ILE A 42 -6.42 -10.09 -3.88
C ILE A 42 -7.27 -10.41 -2.65
N LYS A 43 -8.16 -9.51 -2.23
CA LYS A 43 -9.09 -9.77 -1.13
C LYS A 43 -9.91 -11.03 -1.39
N ASP A 44 -10.56 -11.11 -2.54
CA ASP A 44 -11.49 -12.20 -2.86
C ASP A 44 -10.81 -13.56 -2.97
N LYS A 45 -9.62 -13.61 -3.59
CA LYS A 45 -8.96 -14.87 -3.91
C LYS A 45 -7.95 -15.34 -2.87
N LEU A 46 -7.28 -14.41 -2.18
CA LEU A 46 -6.14 -14.73 -1.33
C LEU A 46 -6.36 -14.43 0.15
N ILE A 47 -7.28 -13.53 0.49
CA ILE A 47 -7.49 -13.09 1.88
C ILE A 47 -8.80 -13.63 2.44
N LEU A 48 -9.92 -13.26 1.87
CA LEU A 48 -11.25 -13.59 2.38
C LEU A 48 -11.55 -15.08 2.51
N PRO A 49 -10.97 -15.99 1.72
CA PRO A 49 -11.16 -17.43 1.94
C PRO A 49 -10.57 -17.92 3.27
N TYR A 50 -9.52 -17.24 3.79
CA TYR A 50 -8.76 -17.69 4.96
C TYR A 50 -8.87 -16.78 6.17
N VAL A 51 -9.27 -15.53 5.98
CA VAL A 51 -9.28 -14.49 7.01
C VAL A 51 -10.67 -13.86 7.12
N ASP A 52 -11.17 -13.71 8.34
CA ASP A 52 -12.31 -12.85 8.65
C ASP A 52 -11.82 -11.41 8.70
N LEU A 53 -11.71 -10.81 7.48
CA LEU A 53 -11.12 -9.50 7.28
C LEU A 53 -12.09 -8.41 7.76
N LYS A 54 -11.61 -7.60 8.71
CA LYS A 54 -12.27 -6.37 9.15
C LYS A 54 -11.48 -5.18 8.64
N THR A 55 -12.15 -4.28 7.94
CA THR A 55 -11.51 -3.08 7.39
C THR A 55 -12.18 -1.80 7.89
N GLU A 56 -11.37 -0.77 8.04
CA GLU A 56 -11.82 0.63 8.10
C GLU A 56 -11.42 1.26 6.76
N TYR A 57 -12.42 1.49 5.92
CA TYR A 57 -12.23 1.80 4.50
C TYR A 57 -12.14 3.31 4.23
N TYR A 58 -11.17 3.69 3.43
CA TYR A 58 -10.95 5.06 2.92
C TYR A 58 -10.73 5.03 1.41
N ASP A 59 -11.56 5.73 0.67
CA ASP A 59 -11.40 5.90 -0.78
C ASP A 59 -10.42 7.06 -1.07
N LEU A 60 -9.18 6.71 -1.44
CA LEU A 60 -8.18 7.68 -1.88
C LEU A 60 -8.16 7.89 -3.40
N GLY A 61 -9.22 7.49 -4.08
CA GLY A 61 -9.39 7.78 -5.50
C GLY A 61 -9.47 9.29 -5.76
N LEU A 62 -8.93 9.71 -6.91
CA LEU A 62 -8.71 11.11 -7.24
C LEU A 62 -9.98 11.96 -7.13
N LYS A 63 -11.14 11.43 -7.57
CA LYS A 63 -12.43 12.14 -7.49
C LYS A 63 -12.87 12.38 -6.05
N HIS A 64 -12.84 11.34 -5.22
CA HIS A 64 -13.25 11.45 -3.83
C HIS A 64 -12.32 12.36 -3.02
N ARG A 65 -11.03 12.34 -3.32
CA ARG A 65 -10.06 13.28 -2.75
C ARG A 65 -10.39 14.73 -3.13
N ASP A 66 -10.79 14.97 -4.38
CA ASP A 66 -11.20 16.31 -4.85
C ASP A 66 -12.51 16.78 -4.19
N GLU A 67 -13.48 15.88 -4.02
CA GLU A 67 -14.74 16.15 -3.32
C GLU A 67 -14.52 16.54 -1.85
N THR A 68 -13.59 15.85 -1.18
CA THR A 68 -13.29 16.05 0.24
C THR A 68 -12.16 17.06 0.51
N ASP A 69 -11.71 17.78 -0.50
CA ASP A 69 -10.55 18.68 -0.42
C ASP A 69 -9.30 18.00 0.17
N ASP A 70 -9.10 16.72 -0.19
CA ASP A 70 -8.04 15.81 0.27
C ASP A 70 -8.08 15.47 1.78
N GLN A 71 -9.16 15.80 2.49
CA GLN A 71 -9.31 15.50 3.91
C GLN A 71 -9.29 14.00 4.17
N VAL A 72 -9.85 13.18 3.27
CA VAL A 72 -9.83 11.72 3.36
C VAL A 72 -8.41 11.15 3.47
N THR A 73 -7.42 11.79 2.85
CA THR A 73 -6.01 11.39 2.99
C THR A 73 -5.50 11.57 4.42
N ALA A 74 -5.83 12.69 5.05
CA ALA A 74 -5.47 12.96 6.44
C ALA A 74 -6.20 12.02 7.41
N ASP A 75 -7.49 11.78 7.19
CA ASP A 75 -8.30 10.89 8.02
C ASP A 75 -7.79 9.44 7.97
N SER A 76 -7.41 8.96 6.78
CA SER A 76 -6.82 7.63 6.62
C SER A 76 -5.47 7.50 7.32
N ALA A 77 -4.63 8.55 7.29
CA ALA A 77 -3.35 8.56 8.02
C ALA A 77 -3.56 8.52 9.54
N ASN A 78 -4.52 9.29 10.06
CA ASN A 78 -4.88 9.26 11.47
C ASN A 78 -5.43 7.89 11.91
N ALA A 79 -6.24 7.26 11.06
CA ALA A 79 -6.71 5.90 11.31
C ALA A 79 -5.55 4.89 11.35
N ALA A 80 -4.57 5.03 10.45
CA ALA A 80 -3.38 4.18 10.43
C ALA A 80 -2.53 4.35 11.70
N LEU A 81 -2.38 5.58 12.19
CA LEU A 81 -1.70 5.83 13.47
C LEU A 81 -2.44 5.20 14.65
N ARG A 82 -3.77 5.28 14.66
CA ARG A 82 -4.61 4.72 15.73
C ARG A 82 -4.64 3.20 15.75
N LEU A 83 -4.75 2.56 14.58
CA LEU A 83 -4.89 1.11 14.45
C LEU A 83 -3.55 0.37 14.28
N GLY A 84 -2.49 1.06 13.89
CA GLY A 84 -1.14 0.52 13.76
C GLY A 84 -0.92 -0.38 12.53
N VAL A 85 -1.92 -0.56 11.67
CA VAL A 85 -1.83 -1.38 10.46
C VAL A 85 -2.67 -0.80 9.34
N ALA A 86 -2.09 -0.68 8.15
CA ALA A 86 -2.78 -0.17 6.97
C ALA A 86 -2.27 -0.85 5.69
N VAL A 87 -3.13 -0.91 4.69
CA VAL A 87 -2.77 -1.21 3.31
C VAL A 87 -3.18 -0.04 2.44
N LYS A 88 -2.30 0.37 1.53
CA LYS A 88 -2.57 1.45 0.60
C LYS A 88 -2.37 0.99 -0.84
N CYS A 89 -3.40 1.18 -1.65
CA CYS A 89 -3.33 1.02 -3.09
C CYS A 89 -2.65 2.22 -3.75
N ALA A 90 -2.20 2.08 -4.99
CA ALA A 90 -1.61 3.18 -5.73
C ALA A 90 -2.67 4.25 -6.05
N THR A 91 -2.25 5.50 -5.98
CA THR A 91 -3.09 6.67 -6.21
C THR A 91 -2.49 7.57 -7.28
N ILE A 92 -3.34 8.24 -8.04
CA ILE A 92 -2.91 9.24 -9.02
C ILE A 92 -2.47 10.52 -8.29
N THR A 93 -1.28 11.03 -8.67
CA THR A 93 -0.87 12.40 -8.35
C THR A 93 -1.12 13.23 -9.60
N PRO A 94 -2.11 14.13 -9.62
CA PRO A 94 -2.47 14.84 -10.82
C PRO A 94 -1.40 15.86 -11.22
N ASN A 95 -1.09 15.91 -12.51
CA ASN A 95 -0.41 17.02 -13.16
C ASN A 95 -1.42 17.98 -13.79
N ALA A 96 -0.98 19.05 -14.42
CA ALA A 96 -1.87 20.05 -15.04
C ALA A 96 -2.85 19.44 -16.06
N GLN A 97 -2.37 18.49 -16.88
CA GLN A 97 -3.21 17.79 -17.84
C GLN A 97 -4.31 16.95 -17.16
N ARG A 98 -3.97 16.25 -16.06
CA ARG A 98 -4.93 15.46 -15.28
C ARG A 98 -5.96 16.34 -14.55
N VAL A 99 -5.58 17.55 -14.14
CA VAL A 99 -6.52 18.51 -13.54
C VAL A 99 -7.62 18.88 -14.55
N GLU A 100 -7.25 19.13 -15.79
CA GLU A 100 -8.20 19.44 -16.87
C GLU A 100 -9.03 18.20 -17.24
N GLU A 101 -8.40 17.06 -17.47
CA GLU A 101 -9.05 15.79 -17.86
C GLU A 101 -10.11 15.34 -16.85
N TYR A 102 -9.83 15.46 -15.56
CA TYR A 102 -10.74 15.03 -14.49
C TYR A 102 -11.63 16.15 -13.93
N GLY A 103 -11.45 17.39 -14.40
CA GLY A 103 -12.18 18.57 -13.91
C GLY A 103 -11.94 18.85 -12.42
N LEU A 104 -10.70 18.73 -11.97
CA LEU A 104 -10.35 18.86 -10.55
C LEU A 104 -10.29 20.34 -10.13
N LYS A 105 -10.59 20.61 -8.87
CA LYS A 105 -10.50 21.93 -8.26
C LYS A 105 -9.08 22.50 -8.28
N LYS A 106 -8.07 21.62 -8.13
CA LYS A 106 -6.65 22.00 -8.15
C LYS A 106 -5.73 20.77 -8.33
N MET A 107 -4.45 21.03 -8.50
CA MET A 107 -3.41 20.00 -8.54
C MET A 107 -3.10 19.52 -7.12
N TRP A 108 -3.74 18.41 -6.71
CA TRP A 108 -3.57 17.81 -5.39
C TRP A 108 -2.17 17.25 -5.19
N LYS A 109 -1.64 17.35 -3.97
CA LYS A 109 -0.37 16.74 -3.58
C LYS A 109 -0.47 15.22 -3.60
N SER A 110 0.70 14.56 -3.63
CA SER A 110 0.74 13.09 -3.51
C SER A 110 0.24 12.64 -2.14
N PRO A 111 -0.78 11.75 -2.08
CA PRO A 111 -1.22 11.16 -0.80
C PRO A 111 -0.10 10.42 -0.07
N ASN A 112 0.83 9.82 -0.83
CA ASN A 112 1.99 9.14 -0.25
C ASN A 112 2.86 10.08 0.59
N GLY A 113 3.08 11.31 0.10
CA GLY A 113 3.83 12.33 0.83
C GLY A 113 3.10 12.78 2.09
N THR A 114 1.80 13.07 1.98
CA THR A 114 0.97 13.50 3.11
C THR A 114 0.90 12.43 4.20
N ILE A 115 0.58 11.19 3.84
CA ILE A 115 0.48 10.08 4.79
C ILE A 115 1.81 9.84 5.50
N ARG A 116 2.93 9.77 4.75
CA ARG A 116 4.26 9.57 5.35
C ARG A 116 4.65 10.70 6.29
N ALA A 117 4.38 11.94 5.91
CA ALA A 117 4.67 13.09 6.75
C ALA A 117 3.86 13.10 8.05
N MET A 118 2.60 12.66 8.01
CA MET A 118 1.75 12.55 9.19
C MET A 118 2.14 11.38 10.09
N MET A 119 2.54 10.24 9.48
CA MET A 119 2.97 9.07 10.25
C MET A 119 4.38 9.24 10.84
N ASP A 120 5.17 10.13 10.25
CA ASP A 120 6.58 10.38 10.60
C ASP A 120 7.46 9.12 10.53
N GLY A 121 8.74 9.27 10.82
CA GLY A 121 9.68 8.16 10.93
C GLY A 121 10.56 7.93 9.70
N THR A 122 11.39 6.91 9.83
CA THR A 122 12.36 6.51 8.79
C THR A 122 12.14 5.08 8.37
N VAL A 123 12.04 4.85 7.07
CA VAL A 123 11.96 3.50 6.49
C VAL A 123 13.36 3.06 6.06
N PHE A 124 13.81 1.94 6.59
CA PHE A 124 15.03 1.28 6.19
C PHE A 124 14.73 0.11 5.25
N ARG A 125 15.39 0.09 4.11
CA ARG A 125 15.25 -0.99 3.12
C ARG A 125 16.58 -1.71 2.99
N THR A 126 16.59 -2.99 3.37
CA THR A 126 17.74 -3.89 3.21
C THR A 126 17.51 -4.78 1.99
N PRO A 127 18.52 -5.06 1.17
CA PRO A 127 18.41 -5.98 0.05
C PRO A 127 17.96 -7.36 0.51
N ILE A 128 17.01 -7.95 -0.19
CA ILE A 128 16.65 -9.36 -0.03
C ILE A 128 17.55 -10.17 -0.97
N LEU A 129 18.44 -10.96 -0.40
CA LEU A 129 19.31 -11.85 -1.16
C LEU A 129 18.74 -13.27 -1.16
N VAL A 130 18.58 -13.84 -2.34
CA VAL A 130 18.08 -15.21 -2.50
C VAL A 130 19.28 -16.15 -2.63
N PRO A 131 19.41 -17.20 -1.78
CA PRO A 131 20.49 -18.17 -1.91
C PRO A 131 20.53 -18.79 -3.32
N GLY A 132 21.72 -18.85 -3.91
CA GLY A 132 21.94 -19.39 -5.25
C GLY A 132 21.66 -18.42 -6.40
N ILE A 133 21.15 -17.21 -6.13
CA ILE A 133 20.96 -16.18 -7.14
C ILE A 133 21.98 -15.05 -6.90
N SER A 134 22.82 -14.80 -7.91
CA SER A 134 23.77 -13.69 -7.84
C SER A 134 23.06 -12.35 -8.02
N PRO A 135 23.35 -11.32 -7.20
CA PRO A 135 22.81 -9.99 -7.38
C PRO A 135 23.26 -9.39 -8.73
N CYS A 136 22.49 -8.44 -9.26
CA CYS A 136 22.77 -7.76 -10.53
C CYS A 136 24.16 -7.12 -10.54
N VAL A 137 24.58 -6.56 -9.40
CA VAL A 137 25.92 -5.96 -9.24
C VAL A 137 26.82 -6.94 -8.47
N ARG A 138 27.55 -7.75 -9.20
CA ARG A 138 28.38 -8.82 -8.63
C ARG A 138 29.53 -8.35 -7.75
N ASN A 139 29.99 -7.11 -7.94
CA ASN A 139 31.12 -6.53 -7.19
C ASN A 139 30.74 -6.07 -5.78
N TRP A 140 29.48 -5.94 -5.48
CA TRP A 140 29.03 -5.56 -4.14
C TRP A 140 29.20 -6.73 -3.17
N LYS A 141 30.03 -6.53 -2.15
CA LYS A 141 30.38 -7.54 -1.15
C LYS A 141 29.78 -7.24 0.23
N LYS A 142 29.19 -6.06 0.40
CA LYS A 142 28.57 -5.63 1.65
C LYS A 142 27.10 -5.28 1.41
N PRO A 143 26.23 -5.47 2.39
CA PRO A 143 24.85 -5.04 2.28
C PRO A 143 24.76 -3.51 2.16
N ILE A 144 23.85 -3.05 1.31
CA ILE A 144 23.54 -1.63 1.17
C ILE A 144 22.15 -1.41 1.74
N THR A 145 22.06 -0.59 2.78
CA THR A 145 20.78 -0.20 3.37
C THR A 145 20.39 1.17 2.89
N ILE A 146 19.20 1.32 2.36
CA ILE A 146 18.63 2.59 1.91
C ILE A 146 17.65 3.07 2.96
N ALA A 147 17.88 4.26 3.52
CA ALA A 147 16.98 4.91 4.45
C ALA A 147 16.17 6.00 3.73
N ARG A 148 14.90 6.11 4.05
CA ARG A 148 14.03 7.18 3.59
C ARG A 148 13.31 7.80 4.77
N HIS A 149 13.55 9.09 5.01
CA HIS A 149 12.88 9.85 6.05
C HIS A 149 11.64 10.57 5.48
N ALA A 150 10.53 10.53 6.21
CA ALA A 150 9.27 11.11 5.76
C ALA A 150 9.34 12.63 5.56
N TYR A 151 10.06 13.32 6.42
CA TYR A 151 10.17 14.79 6.37
C TYR A 151 11.11 15.29 5.28
N GLY A 152 12.25 14.63 5.08
CA GLY A 152 13.29 14.99 4.12
C GLY A 152 13.06 14.47 2.69
N ASP A 153 11.82 14.12 2.34
CA ASP A 153 11.48 13.62 1.01
C ASP A 153 11.50 14.74 -0.05
N ILE A 154 11.56 14.37 -1.33
CA ILE A 154 11.54 15.27 -2.50
C ILE A 154 10.40 16.30 -2.51
N TYR A 155 9.36 16.07 -1.74
CA TYR A 155 8.21 16.97 -1.61
C TYR A 155 8.46 18.19 -0.70
N LYS A 156 9.60 18.24 0.03
CA LYS A 156 10.01 19.36 0.89
C LYS A 156 11.45 19.79 0.60
N ASN A 157 11.76 19.85 -0.67
CA ASN A 157 13.06 20.25 -1.19
C ASN A 157 13.34 21.71 -0.87
N THR A 158 14.53 22.02 -0.45
CA THR A 158 15.04 23.39 -0.38
C THR A 158 16.11 23.54 -1.45
N GLU A 159 15.93 24.50 -2.32
CA GLU A 159 16.86 24.79 -3.38
C GLU A 159 17.60 26.09 -3.08
N MET A 160 18.88 26.10 -3.34
CA MET A 160 19.75 27.27 -3.19
C MET A 160 20.69 27.34 -4.40
N GLN A 161 20.68 28.47 -5.08
CA GLN A 161 21.66 28.75 -6.11
C GLN A 161 22.93 29.27 -5.42
N VAL A 162 24.07 28.70 -5.77
CA VAL A 162 25.41 29.16 -5.32
C VAL A 162 26.06 29.83 -6.50
N ASP A 163 26.48 31.10 -6.33
CA ASP A 163 27.17 31.89 -7.34
C ASP A 163 28.64 31.45 -7.50
#